data_5be213bda840b122a353973ae87df5ed
#
_entry.id   5be213bda840b122a353973ae87df5ed
#
_cell.length_a   1.000
_cell.length_b   1.000
_cell.length_c   1.000
_cell.angle_alpha   90.00
_cell.angle_beta   90.00
_cell.angle_gamma   90.00
#
_symmetry.space_group_name_H-M   'P 1'
#
loop_
_entity.id
_entity.type
_entity.pdbx_description
1 polymer ?
#
loop_
_entity_poly.entity_id
_entity_poly.type
_entity_poly.pdbx_seq_one_letter_code
_entity_poly.pdbx_strand_id
1 'polypeptide(L)'
;MTQKKILTVIGARPQIIKAAALSRAIQTHFSEQIEEILVHTGQHYDENMSAVFFEELGIPKPDYNLAVGSGSHGHMTAAMLSGLEAILEKEKPAAVVIYGDTNSTIAAALAAAKIHIPVVHIEAGLRSFNKAMPEEINRIAADHMSTLLFVPTQAGIGNLTKEGFELVHQTKARIDAPHVYHCGDIMYDNSLYFAQLSDQKSRIITELELNQKPFVL
;
A
#
# COMPACT_ATOMS: atom_id res chain seq x y z
N MET A 1 -7.84 -0.81 26.40
CA MET A 1 -8.12 0.25 25.39
C MET A 1 -8.79 -0.44 24.22
N THR A 2 -9.79 0.15 23.58
CA THR A 2 -10.38 -0.40 22.35
C THR A 2 -9.36 -0.28 21.23
N GLN A 3 -9.11 -1.36 20.49
CA GLN A 3 -8.26 -1.37 19.29
C GLN A 3 -8.76 -0.31 18.29
N LYS A 4 -7.83 0.35 17.60
CA LYS A 4 -8.15 1.23 16.48
C LYS A 4 -8.19 0.40 15.21
N LYS A 5 -9.30 0.44 14.51
CA LYS A 5 -9.48 -0.22 13.23
C LYS A 5 -8.82 0.59 12.12
N ILE A 6 -7.97 -0.04 11.31
CA ILE A 6 -7.46 0.53 10.06
C ILE A 6 -7.88 -0.36 8.89
N LEU A 7 -8.05 0.24 7.72
CA LEU A 7 -8.43 -0.49 6.52
C LEU A 7 -7.31 -0.37 5.49
N THR A 8 -6.67 -1.49 5.16
CA THR A 8 -5.56 -1.59 4.22
C THR A 8 -6.09 -2.01 2.85
N VAL A 9 -5.83 -1.20 1.80
CA VAL A 9 -6.31 -1.46 0.44
C VAL A 9 -5.16 -1.92 -0.45
N ILE A 10 -5.35 -3.08 -1.08
CA ILE A 10 -4.43 -3.68 -2.04
C ILE A 10 -5.19 -4.11 -3.29
N GLY A 11 -4.51 -4.24 -4.42
CA GLY A 11 -5.14 -4.68 -5.67
C GLY A 11 -4.14 -5.21 -6.69
N ALA A 12 -2.87 -4.90 -6.55
CA ALA A 12 -1.81 -5.34 -7.43
C ALA A 12 -0.68 -5.99 -6.62
N ARG A 13 0.08 -6.89 -7.26
CA ARG A 13 1.18 -7.62 -6.63
C ARG A 13 2.15 -6.74 -5.84
N PRO A 14 2.65 -5.60 -6.35
CA PRO A 14 3.54 -4.74 -5.57
C PRO A 14 2.93 -4.23 -4.27
N GLN A 15 1.62 -3.98 -4.26
CA GLN A 15 0.91 -3.54 -3.05
C GLN A 15 0.80 -4.66 -2.02
N ILE A 16 0.55 -5.90 -2.45
CA ILE A 16 0.52 -7.07 -1.57
C ILE A 16 1.87 -7.25 -0.87
N ILE A 17 2.97 -7.14 -1.62
CA ILE A 17 4.33 -7.25 -1.08
C ILE A 17 4.58 -6.14 -0.04
N LYS A 18 4.22 -4.89 -0.33
CA LYS A 18 4.37 -3.76 0.60
C LYS A 18 3.51 -3.93 1.86
N ALA A 19 2.26 -4.35 1.69
CA ALA A 19 1.36 -4.60 2.82
C ALA A 19 1.89 -5.68 3.77
N ALA A 20 2.63 -6.67 3.26
CA ALA A 20 3.24 -7.73 4.07
C ALA A 20 4.10 -7.18 5.23
N ALA A 21 4.89 -6.14 4.98
CA ALA A 21 5.74 -5.55 6.02
C ALA A 21 4.90 -4.89 7.11
N LEU A 22 3.88 -4.11 6.72
CA LEU A 22 3.00 -3.43 7.67
C LEU A 22 2.16 -4.44 8.45
N SER A 23 1.52 -5.41 7.79
CA SER A 23 0.70 -6.44 8.44
C SER A 23 1.52 -7.25 9.46
N ARG A 24 2.76 -7.63 9.11
CA ARG A 24 3.66 -8.30 10.05
C ARG A 24 3.98 -7.41 11.27
N ALA A 25 4.29 -6.14 11.04
CA ALA A 25 4.58 -5.20 12.13
C ALA A 25 3.38 -5.03 13.08
N ILE A 26 2.17 -4.91 12.51
CA ILE A 26 0.92 -4.82 13.29
C ILE A 26 0.72 -6.09 14.11
N GLN A 27 0.80 -7.27 13.49
CA GLN A 27 0.59 -8.55 14.16
C GLN A 27 1.60 -8.80 15.27
N THR A 28 2.87 -8.43 15.03
CA THR A 28 3.96 -8.74 15.98
C THR A 28 4.03 -7.73 17.13
N HIS A 29 3.76 -6.45 16.87
CA HIS A 29 4.06 -5.39 17.84
C HIS A 29 2.85 -4.56 18.26
N PHE A 30 1.76 -4.55 17.48
CA PHE A 30 0.63 -3.65 17.68
C PHE A 30 -0.74 -4.35 17.69
N SER A 31 -0.79 -5.67 17.73
CA SER A 31 -2.03 -6.46 17.67
C SER A 31 -3.04 -6.13 18.77
N GLU A 32 -2.59 -5.64 19.94
CA GLU A 32 -3.49 -5.18 20.99
C GLU A 32 -4.05 -3.76 20.78
N GLN A 33 -3.44 -3.00 19.86
CA GLN A 33 -3.74 -1.57 19.65
C GLN A 33 -4.44 -1.33 18.30
N ILE A 34 -4.13 -2.15 17.29
CA ILE A 34 -4.59 -2.00 15.91
C ILE A 34 -5.26 -3.29 15.43
N GLU A 35 -6.47 -3.15 14.91
CA GLU A 35 -7.17 -4.14 14.11
C GLU A 35 -7.02 -3.77 12.64
N GLU A 36 -6.35 -4.61 11.85
CA GLU A 36 -6.22 -4.42 10.40
C GLU A 36 -7.33 -5.16 9.67
N ILE A 37 -8.07 -4.44 8.81
CA ILE A 37 -9.00 -5.00 7.84
C ILE A 37 -8.34 -4.91 6.47
N LEU A 38 -8.13 -6.04 5.81
CA LEU A 38 -7.49 -6.10 4.50
C LEU A 38 -8.54 -6.20 3.39
N VAL A 39 -8.53 -5.25 2.46
CA VAL A 39 -9.43 -5.21 1.31
C VAL A 39 -8.64 -5.41 0.02
N HIS A 40 -8.95 -6.46 -0.73
CA HIS A 40 -8.43 -6.69 -2.07
C HIS A 40 -9.41 -6.18 -3.12
N THR A 41 -8.97 -5.28 -4.01
CA THR A 41 -9.86 -4.71 -5.03
C THR A 41 -10.13 -5.65 -6.22
N GLY A 42 -9.26 -6.64 -6.43
CA GLY A 42 -9.36 -7.57 -7.56
C GLY A 42 -8.71 -7.07 -8.86
N GLN A 43 -7.91 -6.00 -8.83
CA GLN A 43 -7.30 -5.41 -10.04
C GLN A 43 -6.41 -6.41 -10.80
N HIS A 44 -5.66 -7.25 -10.10
CA HIS A 44 -4.84 -8.33 -10.64
C HIS A 44 -5.08 -9.60 -9.82
N TYR A 45 -6.27 -10.17 -9.95
CA TYR A 45 -6.66 -11.35 -9.20
C TYR A 45 -6.59 -12.59 -10.09
N ASP A 46 -5.52 -13.38 -9.91
CA ASP A 46 -5.45 -14.78 -10.30
C ASP A 46 -5.52 -15.58 -9.01
N GLU A 47 -6.57 -16.35 -8.80
CA GLU A 47 -6.81 -17.11 -7.57
C GLU A 47 -5.60 -17.96 -7.17
N ASN A 48 -4.99 -18.63 -8.14
CA ASN A 48 -3.86 -19.53 -7.88
C ASN A 48 -2.57 -18.77 -7.52
N MET A 49 -2.33 -17.61 -8.13
CA MET A 49 -1.14 -16.80 -7.81
C MET A 49 -1.32 -15.97 -6.54
N SER A 50 -2.52 -15.47 -6.27
CA SER A 50 -2.78 -14.66 -5.09
C SER A 50 -2.70 -15.48 -3.80
N ALA A 51 -3.29 -16.69 -3.76
CA ALA A 51 -3.27 -17.54 -2.58
C ALA A 51 -1.85 -17.92 -2.15
N VAL A 52 -0.99 -18.30 -3.10
CA VAL A 52 0.44 -18.61 -2.85
C VAL A 52 1.17 -17.39 -2.29
N PHE A 53 0.93 -16.19 -2.85
CA PHE A 53 1.54 -14.96 -2.35
C PHE A 53 1.16 -14.65 -0.91
N PHE A 54 -0.12 -14.78 -0.55
CA PHE A 54 -0.55 -14.53 0.83
C PHE A 54 0.08 -15.53 1.80
N GLU A 55 0.18 -16.79 1.42
CA GLU A 55 0.79 -17.83 2.25
C GLU A 55 2.31 -17.64 2.39
N GLU A 56 3.03 -17.42 1.28
CA GLU A 56 4.48 -17.25 1.28
C GLU A 56 4.92 -15.96 1.97
N LEU A 57 4.17 -14.87 1.82
CA LEU A 57 4.46 -13.59 2.45
C LEU A 57 3.97 -13.52 3.91
N GLY A 58 3.21 -14.53 4.36
CA GLY A 58 2.65 -14.55 5.72
C GLY A 58 1.63 -13.45 5.98
N ILE A 59 0.90 -13.01 4.94
CA ILE A 59 -0.14 -11.99 5.06
C ILE A 59 -1.48 -12.68 5.35
N PRO A 60 -2.35 -12.11 6.19
CA PRO A 60 -3.69 -12.65 6.37
C PRO A 60 -4.48 -12.61 5.06
N LYS A 61 -5.41 -13.54 4.91
CA LYS A 61 -6.34 -13.50 3.77
C LYS A 61 -7.15 -12.20 3.84
N PRO A 62 -7.46 -11.58 2.68
CA PRO A 62 -8.30 -10.40 2.67
C PRO A 62 -9.67 -10.65 3.31
N ASP A 63 -10.11 -9.73 4.15
CA ASP A 63 -11.46 -9.74 4.76
C ASP A 63 -12.52 -9.44 3.71
N TYR A 64 -12.17 -8.63 2.71
CA TYR A 64 -13.03 -8.27 1.58
C TYR A 64 -12.29 -8.43 0.26
N ASN A 65 -12.99 -8.94 -0.75
CA ASN A 65 -12.52 -8.97 -2.14
C ASN A 65 -13.61 -8.38 -3.05
N LEU A 66 -13.31 -7.26 -3.70
CA LEU A 66 -14.24 -6.60 -4.61
C LEU A 66 -14.33 -7.28 -5.98
N ALA A 67 -13.38 -8.13 -6.32
CA ALA A 67 -13.32 -8.90 -7.57
C ALA A 67 -13.56 -8.05 -8.85
N VAL A 68 -13.04 -6.81 -8.89
CA VAL A 68 -13.32 -5.86 -9.99
C VAL A 68 -12.78 -6.35 -11.33
N GLY A 69 -11.69 -7.13 -11.32
CA GLY A 69 -11.13 -7.70 -12.55
C GLY A 69 -10.47 -6.64 -13.45
N SER A 70 -10.28 -7.02 -14.74
CA SER A 70 -9.66 -6.17 -15.75
C SER A 70 -10.70 -5.36 -16.53
N GLY A 71 -10.32 -4.16 -16.97
CA GLY A 71 -11.19 -3.27 -17.73
C GLY A 71 -10.52 -1.94 -18.07
N SER A 72 -11.28 -1.00 -18.60
CA SER A 72 -10.77 0.37 -18.76
C SER A 72 -10.50 1.03 -17.41
N HIS A 73 -9.53 1.94 -17.34
CA HIS A 73 -9.18 2.65 -16.12
C HIS A 73 -10.40 3.27 -15.42
N GLY A 74 -11.26 3.96 -16.18
CA GLY A 74 -12.47 4.59 -15.65
C GLY A 74 -13.45 3.59 -15.04
N HIS A 75 -13.71 2.47 -15.75
CA HIS A 75 -14.61 1.43 -15.25
C HIS A 75 -14.06 0.77 -13.97
N MET A 76 -12.79 0.37 -13.98
CA MET A 76 -12.15 -0.24 -12.82
C MET A 76 -12.16 0.71 -11.61
N THR A 77 -11.73 1.96 -11.81
CA THR A 77 -11.68 2.96 -10.74
C THR A 77 -13.06 3.23 -10.16
N ALA A 78 -14.10 3.35 -10.99
CA ALA A 78 -15.47 3.58 -10.53
C ALA A 78 -16.01 2.40 -9.71
N ALA A 79 -15.80 1.16 -10.19
CA ALA A 79 -16.24 -0.04 -9.47
C ALA A 79 -15.51 -0.19 -8.13
N MET A 80 -14.20 0.02 -8.09
CA MET A 80 -13.40 0.01 -6.86
C MET A 80 -13.86 1.09 -5.89
N LEU A 81 -14.06 2.32 -6.36
CA LEU A 81 -14.49 3.45 -5.55
C LEU A 81 -15.83 3.16 -4.87
N SER A 82 -16.83 2.72 -5.62
CA SER A 82 -18.15 2.41 -5.09
C SER A 82 -18.12 1.25 -4.07
N GLY A 83 -17.36 0.20 -4.38
CA GLY A 83 -17.21 -0.95 -3.48
C GLY A 83 -16.47 -0.58 -2.19
N LEU A 84 -15.42 0.23 -2.30
CA LEU A 84 -14.66 0.71 -1.14
C LEU A 84 -15.48 1.64 -0.26
N GLU A 85 -16.24 2.58 -0.85
CA GLU A 85 -17.11 3.48 -0.08
C GLU A 85 -18.10 2.69 0.78
N ALA A 86 -18.76 1.67 0.22
CA ALA A 86 -19.69 0.83 0.97
C ALA A 86 -19.02 0.09 2.15
N ILE A 87 -17.77 -0.41 1.96
CA ILE A 87 -17.01 -1.05 3.03
C ILE A 87 -16.61 -0.02 4.10
N LEU A 88 -16.16 1.16 3.70
CA LEU A 88 -15.75 2.23 4.61
C LEU A 88 -16.91 2.74 5.48
N GLU A 89 -18.09 2.88 4.92
CA GLU A 89 -19.30 3.24 5.65
C GLU A 89 -19.71 2.19 6.69
N LYS A 90 -19.54 0.90 6.34
CA LYS A 90 -19.80 -0.23 7.22
C LYS A 90 -18.78 -0.33 8.35
N GLU A 91 -17.50 -0.34 8.01
CA GLU A 91 -16.41 -0.62 8.94
C GLU A 91 -15.98 0.58 9.79
N LYS A 92 -16.17 1.79 9.29
CA LYS A 92 -15.83 3.07 9.94
C LYS A 92 -14.43 3.08 10.53
N PRO A 93 -13.39 2.77 9.72
CA PRO A 93 -12.02 2.69 10.22
C PRO A 93 -11.52 4.07 10.67
N ALA A 94 -10.54 4.07 11.58
CA ALA A 94 -9.86 5.30 12.01
C ALA A 94 -8.96 5.90 10.91
N ALA A 95 -8.51 5.06 9.95
CA ALA A 95 -7.73 5.47 8.79
C ALA A 95 -7.79 4.41 7.69
N VAL A 96 -7.55 4.84 6.44
CA VAL A 96 -7.34 3.98 5.28
C VAL A 96 -5.87 4.01 4.88
N VAL A 97 -5.24 2.86 4.70
CA VAL A 97 -3.84 2.72 4.24
C VAL A 97 -3.84 2.35 2.77
N ILE A 98 -3.11 3.12 1.97
CA ILE A 98 -2.91 2.93 0.54
C ILE A 98 -1.43 2.86 0.19
N TYR A 99 -1.09 2.23 -0.93
CA TYR A 99 0.29 2.03 -1.38
C TYR A 99 0.47 2.43 -2.84
N GLY A 100 1.55 3.18 -3.12
CA GLY A 100 1.99 3.49 -4.48
C GLY A 100 0.94 4.24 -5.31
N ASP A 101 0.64 3.76 -6.53
CA ASP A 101 0.02 4.58 -7.57
C ASP A 101 -0.95 3.84 -8.52
N THR A 102 -1.51 2.73 -8.09
CA THR A 102 -2.45 1.94 -8.90
C THR A 102 -3.85 2.57 -8.94
N ASN A 103 -4.75 2.01 -9.77
CA ASN A 103 -6.17 2.39 -9.76
C ASN A 103 -6.82 2.13 -8.39
N SER A 104 -6.36 1.09 -7.67
CA SER A 104 -6.82 0.81 -6.30
C SER A 104 -6.44 1.92 -5.33
N THR A 105 -5.23 2.49 -5.50
CA THR A 105 -4.73 3.61 -4.69
C THR A 105 -5.61 4.83 -4.81
N ILE A 106 -5.86 5.29 -6.05
CA ILE A 106 -6.67 6.49 -6.28
C ILE A 106 -8.14 6.29 -5.88
N ALA A 107 -8.71 5.10 -6.15
CA ALA A 107 -10.08 4.79 -5.77
C ALA A 107 -10.26 4.82 -4.25
N ALA A 108 -9.33 4.24 -3.50
CA ALA A 108 -9.37 4.23 -2.04
C ALA A 108 -9.17 5.61 -1.42
N ALA A 109 -8.19 6.38 -1.95
CA ALA A 109 -7.93 7.74 -1.50
C ALA A 109 -9.17 8.62 -1.69
N LEU A 110 -9.79 8.56 -2.87
CA LEU A 110 -10.96 9.37 -3.19
C LEU A 110 -12.19 8.98 -2.36
N ALA A 111 -12.47 7.68 -2.21
CA ALA A 111 -13.58 7.20 -1.40
C ALA A 111 -13.44 7.66 0.06
N ALA A 112 -12.26 7.42 0.67
CA ALA A 112 -12.02 7.78 2.06
C ALA A 112 -12.06 9.30 2.31
N ALA A 113 -11.39 10.09 1.45
CA ALA A 113 -11.33 11.53 1.59
C ALA A 113 -12.73 12.19 1.54
N LYS A 114 -13.61 11.72 0.64
CA LYS A 114 -14.98 12.27 0.49
C LYS A 114 -15.90 12.01 1.67
N ILE A 115 -15.65 10.95 2.44
CA ILE A 115 -16.40 10.64 3.67
C ILE A 115 -15.60 10.97 4.93
N HIS A 116 -14.55 11.78 4.79
CA HIS A 116 -13.72 12.33 5.88
C HIS A 116 -12.97 11.27 6.72
N ILE A 117 -12.64 10.12 6.14
CA ILE A 117 -11.75 9.14 6.77
C ILE A 117 -10.31 9.49 6.41
N PRO A 118 -9.39 9.62 7.40
CA PRO A 118 -7.99 9.91 7.16
C PRO A 118 -7.32 8.88 6.23
N VAL A 119 -6.56 9.36 5.26
CA VAL A 119 -5.78 8.53 4.32
C VAL A 119 -4.32 8.54 4.71
N VAL A 120 -3.71 7.36 4.76
CA VAL A 120 -2.29 7.10 5.00
C VAL A 120 -1.70 6.58 3.71
N HIS A 121 -0.83 7.37 3.06
CA HIS A 121 -0.19 6.98 1.80
C HIS A 121 1.25 6.52 2.03
N ILE A 122 1.52 5.25 1.78
CA ILE A 122 2.86 4.65 1.81
C ILE A 122 3.44 4.67 0.41
N GLU A 123 4.70 5.09 0.28
CA GLU A 123 5.41 5.38 -0.98
C GLU A 123 4.92 6.69 -1.64
N ALA A 124 4.62 7.69 -0.82
CA ALA A 124 4.20 9.01 -1.25
C ALA A 124 5.36 9.85 -1.84
N GLY A 125 5.04 10.89 -2.60
CA GLY A 125 5.99 11.90 -3.08
C GLY A 125 6.84 11.50 -4.28
N LEU A 126 6.74 10.28 -4.79
CA LEU A 126 7.44 9.88 -6.01
C LEU A 126 6.82 10.54 -7.24
N ARG A 127 7.66 10.93 -8.22
CA ARG A 127 7.22 11.56 -9.48
C ARG A 127 8.02 11.03 -10.66
N SER A 128 7.32 10.69 -11.74
CA SER A 128 7.92 10.40 -13.05
C SER A 128 7.98 11.66 -13.93
N PHE A 129 7.24 12.71 -13.57
CA PHE A 129 7.06 13.93 -14.35
C PHE A 129 6.47 13.69 -15.75
N ASN A 130 5.78 12.57 -15.94
CA ASN A 130 5.15 12.18 -17.19
C ASN A 130 3.66 11.82 -16.97
N LYS A 131 2.79 12.80 -17.10
CA LYS A 131 1.34 12.62 -16.95
C LYS A 131 0.66 11.83 -18.07
N ALA A 132 1.40 11.35 -19.08
CA ALA A 132 0.90 10.34 -20.01
C ALA A 132 0.83 8.94 -19.34
N MET A 133 1.50 8.77 -18.21
CA MET A 133 1.39 7.57 -17.37
C MET A 133 0.20 7.72 -16.41
N PRO A 134 -0.79 6.80 -16.43
CA PRO A 134 -1.91 6.82 -15.49
C PRO A 134 -1.47 6.81 -14.02
N GLU A 135 -0.37 6.11 -13.73
CA GLU A 135 0.22 6.00 -12.39
C GLU A 135 0.67 7.36 -11.86
N GLU A 136 1.20 8.24 -12.72
CA GLU A 136 1.60 9.59 -12.31
C GLU A 136 0.41 10.43 -11.87
N ILE A 137 -0.71 10.30 -12.58
CA ILE A 137 -1.96 10.97 -12.21
C ILE A 137 -2.47 10.44 -10.87
N ASN A 138 -2.45 9.11 -10.69
CA ASN A 138 -2.91 8.46 -9.47
C ASN A 138 -2.11 8.91 -8.24
N ARG A 139 -0.76 8.90 -8.32
CA ARG A 139 0.10 9.23 -7.19
C ARG A 139 -0.02 10.68 -6.77
N ILE A 140 -0.04 11.61 -7.73
CA ILE A 140 -0.23 13.04 -7.46
C ILE A 140 -1.57 13.25 -6.73
N ALA A 141 -2.65 12.71 -7.29
CA ALA A 141 -3.97 12.88 -6.70
C ALA A 141 -4.09 12.21 -5.32
N ALA A 142 -3.51 11.01 -5.14
CA ALA A 142 -3.51 10.31 -3.86
C ALA A 142 -2.74 11.09 -2.78
N ASP A 143 -1.56 11.64 -3.11
CA ASP A 143 -0.80 12.49 -2.19
C ASP A 143 -1.64 13.67 -1.69
N HIS A 144 -2.31 14.39 -2.59
CA HIS A 144 -3.13 15.56 -2.25
C HIS A 144 -4.44 15.22 -1.50
N MET A 145 -4.85 13.97 -1.45
CA MET A 145 -5.97 13.50 -0.65
C MET A 145 -5.56 12.83 0.67
N SER A 146 -4.26 12.74 0.92
CA SER A 146 -3.74 12.02 2.08
C SER A 146 -3.54 12.91 3.29
N THR A 147 -3.79 12.35 4.47
CA THR A 147 -3.57 12.97 5.79
C THR A 147 -2.16 12.71 6.31
N LEU A 148 -1.63 11.51 6.04
CA LEU A 148 -0.27 11.11 6.40
C LEU A 148 0.44 10.58 5.16
N LEU A 149 1.63 11.12 4.87
CA LEU A 149 2.45 10.75 3.72
C LEU A 149 3.78 10.16 4.21
N PHE A 150 3.99 8.89 3.92
CA PHE A 150 5.23 8.18 4.22
C PHE A 150 6.09 8.09 2.97
N VAL A 151 7.17 8.86 2.94
CA VAL A 151 7.99 9.13 1.77
C VAL A 151 9.29 8.31 1.82
N PRO A 152 9.58 7.51 0.79
CA PRO A 152 10.73 6.61 0.81
C PRO A 152 12.07 7.32 0.58
N THR A 153 12.09 8.45 -0.11
CA THR A 153 13.33 9.07 -0.59
C THR A 153 13.37 10.57 -0.36
N GLN A 154 14.59 11.12 -0.27
CA GLN A 154 14.78 12.56 -0.21
C GLN A 154 14.27 13.29 -1.46
N ALA A 155 14.32 12.62 -2.63
CA ALA A 155 13.74 13.16 -3.86
C ALA A 155 12.22 13.34 -3.73
N GLY A 156 11.53 12.36 -3.13
CA GLY A 156 10.10 12.44 -2.83
C GLY A 156 9.75 13.61 -1.91
N ILE A 157 10.53 13.83 -0.85
CA ILE A 157 10.39 14.98 0.02
C ILE A 157 10.52 16.30 -0.79
N GLY A 158 11.53 16.39 -1.65
CA GLY A 158 11.72 17.56 -2.51
C GLY A 158 10.57 17.81 -3.50
N ASN A 159 9.94 16.74 -4.00
CA ASN A 159 8.77 16.84 -4.88
C ASN A 159 7.56 17.41 -4.12
N LEU A 160 7.23 16.84 -2.96
CA LEU A 160 6.11 17.31 -2.13
C LEU A 160 6.32 18.77 -1.68
N THR A 161 7.54 19.15 -1.31
CA THR A 161 7.85 20.55 -0.96
C THR A 161 7.57 21.51 -2.13
N LYS A 162 7.93 21.14 -3.37
CA LYS A 162 7.63 21.94 -4.57
C LYS A 162 6.12 22.04 -4.85
N GLU A 163 5.35 21.06 -4.41
CA GLU A 163 3.89 21.01 -4.54
C GLU A 163 3.16 21.71 -3.37
N GLY A 164 3.91 22.31 -2.45
CA GLY A 164 3.36 23.12 -1.34
C GLY A 164 3.11 22.36 -0.05
N PHE A 165 3.60 21.12 0.08
CA PHE A 165 3.49 20.40 1.35
C PHE A 165 4.50 20.94 2.37
N GLU A 166 4.02 21.18 3.60
CA GLU A 166 4.86 21.62 4.71
C GLU A 166 5.49 20.41 5.41
N LEU A 167 6.79 20.52 5.75
CA LEU A 167 7.53 19.46 6.45
C LEU A 167 7.56 19.66 7.97
N VAL A 168 7.15 20.83 8.44
CA VAL A 168 7.10 21.17 9.88
C VAL A 168 5.66 21.06 10.36
N HIS A 169 5.40 20.15 11.26
CA HIS A 169 4.06 19.84 11.73
C HIS A 169 3.74 20.61 13.02
N GLN A 170 2.93 21.65 12.92
CA GLN A 170 2.52 22.47 14.05
C GLN A 170 1.13 22.11 14.61
N THR A 171 0.35 21.33 13.86
CA THR A 171 -1.02 20.98 14.21
C THR A 171 -1.23 19.48 14.12
N LYS A 172 -2.38 18.97 14.59
CA LYS A 172 -2.79 17.59 14.34
C LYS A 172 -2.97 17.36 12.83
N ALA A 173 -2.50 16.21 12.33
CA ALA A 173 -2.63 15.84 10.92
C ALA A 173 -4.10 15.84 10.47
N ARG A 174 -4.36 16.40 9.30
CA ARG A 174 -5.66 16.45 8.62
C ARG A 174 -5.43 16.66 7.12
N ILE A 175 -6.44 16.49 6.30
CA ILE A 175 -6.32 16.61 4.84
C ILE A 175 -5.82 18.00 4.39
N ASP A 176 -6.24 19.07 5.08
CA ASP A 176 -5.80 20.46 4.80
C ASP A 176 -4.44 20.83 5.42
N ALA A 177 -3.89 19.96 6.27
CA ALA A 177 -2.59 20.11 6.91
C ALA A 177 -1.97 18.72 7.10
N PRO A 178 -1.61 18.05 6.00
CA PRO A 178 -1.07 16.69 6.04
C PRO A 178 0.32 16.67 6.67
N HIS A 179 0.65 15.53 7.29
CA HIS A 179 1.98 15.31 7.81
C HIS A 179 2.81 14.46 6.87
N VAL A 180 4.03 14.89 6.60
CA VAL A 180 4.99 14.23 5.71
C VAL A 180 6.15 13.66 6.52
N TYR A 181 6.42 12.37 6.35
CA TYR A 181 7.49 11.65 7.05
C TYR A 181 8.44 10.99 6.07
N HIS A 182 9.74 11.29 6.17
CA HIS A 182 10.77 10.55 5.45
C HIS A 182 11.13 9.31 6.26
N CYS A 183 10.69 8.15 5.82
CA CYS A 183 10.79 6.89 6.59
C CYS A 183 11.59 5.77 5.92
N GLY A 184 12.10 5.99 4.69
CA GLY A 184 12.74 4.92 3.91
C GLY A 184 11.74 4.10 3.11
N ASP A 185 12.26 3.08 2.42
CA ASP A 185 11.50 2.27 1.46
C ASP A 185 11.07 0.94 2.10
N ILE A 186 9.76 0.73 2.22
CA ILE A 186 9.16 -0.50 2.75
C ILE A 186 9.54 -1.74 1.92
N MET A 187 9.88 -1.59 0.64
CA MET A 187 10.39 -2.68 -0.19
C MET A 187 11.79 -3.13 0.24
N TYR A 188 12.61 -2.20 0.74
CA TYR A 188 13.91 -2.54 1.31
C TYR A 188 13.77 -3.37 2.58
N ASP A 189 12.83 -3.02 3.48
CA ASP A 189 12.53 -3.80 4.68
C ASP A 189 12.08 -5.22 4.33
N ASN A 190 11.23 -5.36 3.31
CA ASN A 190 10.83 -6.67 2.80
C ASN A 190 12.01 -7.44 2.21
N SER A 191 12.88 -6.80 1.44
CA SER A 191 14.06 -7.44 0.86
C SER A 191 14.98 -8.01 1.93
N LEU A 192 15.22 -7.27 3.01
CA LEU A 192 16.02 -7.74 4.14
C LEU A 192 15.36 -8.92 4.85
N TYR A 193 14.07 -8.83 5.12
CA TYR A 193 13.32 -9.89 5.78
C TYR A 193 13.31 -11.18 4.96
N PHE A 194 12.98 -11.10 3.67
CA PHE A 194 12.90 -12.28 2.81
C PHE A 194 14.25 -12.85 2.43
N ALA A 195 15.34 -12.04 2.39
CA ALA A 195 16.69 -12.55 2.25
C ALA A 195 17.04 -13.51 3.39
N GLN A 196 16.81 -13.10 4.65
CA GLN A 196 17.05 -13.96 5.81
C GLN A 196 16.17 -15.23 5.80
N LEU A 197 14.91 -15.09 5.39
CA LEU A 197 13.99 -16.22 5.30
C LEU A 197 14.39 -17.19 4.18
N SER A 198 14.87 -16.66 3.04
CA SER A 198 15.36 -17.44 1.90
C SER A 198 16.52 -18.32 2.28
N ASP A 199 17.47 -17.83 3.06
CA ASP A 199 18.62 -18.62 3.54
C ASP A 199 18.19 -19.87 4.33
N GLN A 200 17.03 -19.81 4.97
CA GLN A 200 16.49 -20.90 5.79
C GLN A 200 15.58 -21.86 5.01
N LYS A 201 14.83 -21.36 4.02
CA LYS A 201 13.75 -22.09 3.37
C LYS A 201 14.03 -22.44 1.92
N SER A 202 14.77 -21.61 1.18
CA SER A 202 15.00 -21.82 -0.25
C SER A 202 16.02 -22.91 -0.50
N ARG A 203 15.72 -23.82 -1.45
CA ARG A 203 16.61 -24.84 -1.94
C ARG A 203 17.01 -24.63 -3.40
N ILE A 204 16.58 -23.55 -4.01
CA ILE A 204 16.72 -23.30 -5.45
C ILE A 204 18.18 -23.34 -5.91
N ILE A 205 19.09 -22.78 -5.11
CA ILE A 205 20.54 -22.78 -5.41
C ILE A 205 21.08 -24.21 -5.45
N THR A 206 20.62 -25.06 -4.53
CA THR A 206 21.03 -26.47 -4.45
C THR A 206 20.37 -27.30 -5.56
N GLU A 207 19.09 -27.09 -5.80
CA GLU A 207 18.29 -27.81 -6.82
C GLU A 207 18.81 -27.52 -8.24
N LEU A 208 19.28 -26.30 -8.50
CA LEU A 208 19.86 -25.91 -9.78
C LEU A 208 21.39 -26.11 -9.85
N GLU A 209 21.99 -26.71 -8.82
CA GLU A 209 23.45 -26.97 -8.73
C GLU A 209 24.33 -25.72 -8.93
N LEU A 210 23.86 -24.57 -8.42
CA LEU A 210 24.54 -23.28 -8.59
C LEU A 210 25.60 -22.98 -7.52
N ASN A 211 25.72 -23.80 -6.49
CA ASN A 211 26.62 -23.59 -5.32
C ASN A 211 28.09 -23.39 -5.68
N GLN A 212 28.54 -23.81 -6.85
CA GLN A 212 29.96 -23.77 -7.24
C GLN A 212 30.19 -23.08 -8.60
N LYS A 213 29.20 -22.46 -9.17
CA LYS A 213 29.28 -21.82 -10.50
C LYS A 213 28.84 -20.36 -10.41
N PRO A 214 29.59 -19.44 -11.04
CA PRO A 214 29.08 -18.09 -11.23
C PRO A 214 27.82 -18.14 -12.14
N PHE A 215 26.76 -17.48 -11.73
CA PHE A 215 25.52 -17.36 -12.52
C PHE A 215 25.03 -15.92 -12.52
N VAL A 216 24.25 -15.60 -13.52
CA VAL A 216 23.54 -14.32 -13.66
C VAL A 216 22.05 -14.65 -13.76
N LEU A 217 21.26 -13.88 -13.03
CA LEU A 217 19.79 -13.95 -13.06
C LEU A 217 19.24 -12.95 -14.08
#